data_f60ef15b6c4d6b5992cb88c855c8220d
#
_entry.id   f60ef15b6c4d6b5992cb88c855c8220d
#
_cell.length_a   1.000
_cell.length_b   1.000
_cell.length_c   1.000
_cell.angle_alpha   90.00
_cell.angle_beta   90.00
_cell.angle_gamma   90.00
#
_symmetry.space_group_name_H-M   'P 1'
#
loop_
_entity.id
_entity.type
_entity.pdbx_description
1 polymer ?
#
loop_
_entity_poly.entity_id
_entity_poly.type
_entity_poly.pdbx_seq_one_letter_code
_entity_poly.pdbx_strand_id
1 'polypeptide(L)' 'MAPKKKVSPIVYDAMAVGVECGGISSLLLQQKLNIGYSKALKLIKELEALEILAPVEKRGQPRRVLIDRDALLGYEKA' A
#
# COMPACT_ATOMS: atom_id res chain seq x y z
N MET A 1 -9.36 -0.77 23.83
CA MET A 1 -8.61 -0.83 22.56
C MET A 1 -9.36 -0.07 21.48
N ALA A 2 -8.66 0.73 20.70
CA ALA A 2 -9.28 1.40 19.57
C ALA A 2 -9.68 0.36 18.52
N PRO A 3 -10.85 0.52 17.86
CA PRO A 3 -11.23 -0.38 16.78
C PRO A 3 -10.24 -0.25 15.61
N LYS A 4 -10.02 -1.35 14.91
CA LYS A 4 -9.18 -1.34 13.72
C LYS A 4 -9.89 -0.59 12.59
N LYS A 5 -9.12 0.12 11.79
CA LYS A 5 -9.63 0.79 10.60
C LYS A 5 -9.85 -0.25 9.49
N LYS A 6 -11.03 -0.23 8.89
CA LYS A 6 -11.35 -1.15 7.81
C LYS A 6 -10.95 -0.55 6.47
N VAL A 7 -10.25 -1.34 5.67
CA VAL A 7 -9.89 -0.99 4.29
C VAL A 7 -10.30 -2.15 3.38
N SER A 8 -10.43 -1.89 2.09
CA SER A 8 -10.78 -2.97 1.18
C SER A 8 -9.70 -4.06 1.21
N PRO A 9 -10.06 -5.33 0.98
CA PRO A 9 -9.09 -6.43 1.06
C PRO A 9 -7.85 -6.20 0.19
N ILE A 10 -8.02 -5.67 -1.02
CA ILE A 10 -6.89 -5.44 -1.92
C ILE A 10 -6.00 -4.30 -1.43
N VAL A 11 -6.59 -3.27 -0.80
CA VAL A 11 -5.80 -2.19 -0.18
C VAL A 11 -4.97 -2.74 0.96
N TYR A 12 -5.55 -3.58 1.80
CA TYR A 12 -4.81 -4.22 2.88
C TYR A 12 -3.64 -5.05 2.35
N ASP A 13 -3.89 -5.85 1.31
CA ASP A 13 -2.85 -6.67 0.70
C ASP A 13 -1.71 -5.79 0.14
N ALA A 14 -2.04 -4.67 -0.49
CA ALA A 14 -1.04 -3.72 -0.97
C ALA A 14 -0.22 -3.12 0.17
N MET A 15 -0.87 -2.78 1.29
CA MET A 15 -0.19 -2.28 2.49
C MET A 15 0.79 -3.31 3.03
N ALA A 16 0.37 -4.56 3.11
CA ALA A 16 1.21 -5.66 3.59
C ALA A 16 2.44 -5.86 2.70
N VAL A 17 2.25 -5.81 1.37
CA VAL A 17 3.36 -5.90 0.42
C VAL A 17 4.34 -4.76 0.67
N GLY A 18 3.85 -3.54 0.85
CA GLY A 18 4.70 -2.38 1.07
C GLY A 18 5.50 -2.47 2.35
N VAL A 19 4.87 -2.90 3.44
CA VAL A 19 5.54 -3.07 4.73
C VAL A 19 6.63 -4.15 4.63
N GLU A 20 6.30 -5.26 3.97
CA GLU A 20 7.24 -6.38 3.82
C GLU A 20 8.43 -6.02 2.93
N CYS A 21 8.18 -5.33 1.82
CA CYS A 21 9.22 -5.01 0.83
C CYS A 21 9.91 -3.68 1.08
N GLY A 22 9.40 -2.86 1.99
CA GLY A 22 9.96 -1.56 2.31
C GLY A 22 9.63 -0.46 1.31
N GLY A 23 8.79 -0.73 0.32
CA GLY A 23 8.38 0.25 -0.67
C GLY A 23 7.32 -0.32 -1.61
N ILE A 24 6.69 0.55 -2.38
CA ILE A 24 5.65 0.16 -3.33
C ILE A 24 5.91 0.81 -4.69
N SER A 25 5.81 0.00 -5.75
CA SER A 25 5.80 0.47 -7.12
C SER A 25 4.62 -0.20 -7.85
N SER A 26 4.20 0.37 -8.98
CA SER A 26 3.15 -0.24 -9.78
C SER A 26 3.54 -1.64 -10.24
N LEU A 27 4.79 -1.83 -10.64
CA LEU A 27 5.28 -3.13 -11.08
C LEU A 27 5.25 -4.15 -9.95
N LEU A 28 5.67 -3.74 -8.74
CA LEU A 28 5.67 -4.62 -7.57
C LEU A 28 4.26 -5.10 -7.24
N LEU A 29 3.28 -4.18 -7.24
CA LEU A 29 1.89 -4.53 -6.98
C LEU A 29 1.33 -5.47 -8.05
N GLN A 30 1.66 -5.22 -9.31
CA GLN A 30 1.23 -6.09 -10.40
C GLN A 30 1.74 -7.53 -10.20
N GLN A 31 2.99 -7.66 -9.82
CA GLN A 31 3.61 -8.97 -9.62
C GLN A 31 3.11 -9.67 -8.36
N LYS A 32 3.07 -8.95 -7.24
CA LYS A 32 2.71 -9.55 -5.94
C LYS A 32 1.23 -9.83 -5.80
N LEU A 33 0.38 -8.97 -6.36
CA LEU A 33 -1.07 -9.11 -6.25
C LEU A 33 -1.71 -9.68 -7.51
N ASN A 34 -0.93 -9.91 -8.55
CA ASN A 34 -1.41 -10.44 -9.82
C ASN A 34 -2.55 -9.58 -10.39
N ILE A 35 -2.32 -8.28 -10.45
CA ILE A 35 -3.29 -7.29 -10.96
C ILE A 35 -2.70 -6.53 -12.13
N GLY A 36 -3.56 -5.83 -12.89
CA GLY A 36 -3.13 -5.04 -14.02
C GLY A 36 -2.58 -3.68 -13.60
N TYR A 37 -1.96 -3.00 -14.56
CA TYR A 37 -1.32 -1.70 -14.34
C TYR A 37 -2.31 -0.63 -13.84
N SER A 38 -3.49 -0.53 -14.48
CA SER A 38 -4.50 0.47 -14.09
C SER A 38 -4.95 0.29 -12.64
N LYS A 39 -5.15 -0.95 -12.23
CA LYS A 39 -5.57 -1.26 -10.87
C LYS A 39 -4.45 -0.95 -9.87
N ALA A 40 -3.21 -1.25 -10.24
CA ALA A 40 -2.05 -0.92 -9.42
C ALA A 40 -1.94 0.60 -9.20
N LEU A 41 -2.16 1.40 -10.24
CA LEU A 41 -2.14 2.86 -10.11
C LEU A 41 -3.25 3.38 -9.19
N LYS A 42 -4.45 2.80 -9.28
CA LYS A 42 -5.54 3.17 -8.38
C LYS A 42 -5.20 2.87 -6.93
N LEU A 43 -4.59 1.72 -6.68
CA LEU A 43 -4.14 1.36 -5.33
C LEU A 43 -3.11 2.34 -4.80
N ILE A 44 -2.15 2.73 -5.63
CA ILE A 44 -1.13 3.71 -5.25
C ILE A 44 -1.77 5.03 -4.84
N LYS A 45 -2.76 5.51 -5.61
CA LYS A 45 -3.48 6.73 -5.28
C LYS A 45 -4.25 6.62 -3.98
N GLU A 46 -4.89 5.48 -3.74
CA GLU A 46 -5.62 5.25 -2.49
C GLU A 46 -4.67 5.22 -1.28
N LEU A 47 -3.54 4.55 -1.42
CA LEU A 47 -2.54 4.49 -0.35
C LEU A 47 -1.96 5.86 -0.05
N GLU A 48 -1.73 6.67 -1.08
CA GLU A 48 -1.26 8.04 -0.91
C GLU A 48 -2.32 8.89 -0.20
N ALA A 49 -3.59 8.75 -0.58
CA ALA A 49 -4.68 9.48 0.06
C ALA A 49 -4.86 9.10 1.53
N LEU A 50 -4.54 7.86 1.90
CA LEU A 50 -4.58 7.39 3.28
C LEU A 50 -3.31 7.73 4.06
N GLU A 51 -2.37 8.44 3.44
CA GLU A 51 -1.09 8.79 4.04
C GLU A 51 -0.23 7.58 4.43
N ILE A 52 -0.43 6.47 3.73
CA ILE A 52 0.34 5.25 3.92
C ILE A 52 1.59 5.25 3.03
N LEU A 53 1.50 5.95 1.91
CA LEU A 53 2.55 5.98 0.90
C LEU A 53 3.07 7.40 0.73
N ALA A 54 4.39 7.55 0.70
CA ALA A 54 5.02 8.84 0.49
C ALA A 54 4.72 9.39 -0.91
N PRO A 55 4.65 10.72 -1.08
CA PRO A 55 4.51 11.31 -2.41
C PRO A 55 5.72 10.99 -3.29
N VAL A 56 5.55 11.15 -4.60
CA VAL A 56 6.63 10.88 -5.56
C VAL A 56 7.80 11.84 -5.27
N GLU A 57 8.95 11.27 -4.93
CA GLU A 57 10.17 12.05 -4.71
C GLU A 57 11.08 11.99 -5.94
N LYS A 58 11.21 10.81 -6.55
CA LYS A 58 12.01 10.61 -7.76
C LYS A 58 11.30 9.66 -8.71
N ARG A 59 11.31 9.99 -9.99
CA ARG A 59 10.77 9.14 -11.03
C ARG A 59 11.51 7.80 -11.08
N GLY A 60 10.74 6.73 -11.26
CA GLY A 60 11.30 5.41 -11.46
C GLY A 60 11.74 4.69 -10.20
N GLN A 61 11.61 5.33 -9.04
CA GLN A 61 11.92 4.67 -7.77
C GLN A 61 10.66 4.23 -7.05
N PRO A 62 10.71 3.11 -6.32
CA PRO A 62 9.59 2.72 -5.46
C PRO A 62 9.31 3.80 -4.42
N ARG A 63 8.03 4.05 -4.16
CA ARG A 63 7.65 5.00 -3.12
C ARG A 63 7.83 4.37 -1.76
N ARG A 64 8.35 5.15 -0.83
CA ARG A 64 8.54 4.69 0.55
C ARG A 64 7.20 4.55 1.26
N VAL A 65 7.06 3.48 2.03
CA VAL A 65 5.88 3.24 2.85
C VAL A 65 6.06 3.95 4.18
N LEU A 66 5.03 4.69 4.60
CA LEU A 66 5.09 5.53 5.79
C LEU A 66 4.65 4.81 7.07
N ILE A 67 4.18 3.58 6.95
CA ILE A 67 3.76 2.78 8.10
C ILE A 67 4.70 1.58 8.26
N ASP A 68 4.77 1.08 9.49
CA ASP A 68 5.49 -0.14 9.80
C ASP A 68 4.51 -1.29 10.08
N ARG A 69 5.05 -2.43 10.48
CA ARG A 69 4.25 -3.61 10.78
C ARG A 69 3.27 -3.37 11.93
N ASP A 70 3.67 -2.61 12.94
CA ASP A 70 2.79 -2.30 14.07
C ASP A 70 1.61 -1.44 13.62
N ALA A 71 1.86 -0.45 12.76
CA ALA A 71 0.78 0.37 12.22
C ALA A 71 -0.17 -0.46 11.34
N LEU A 72 0.37 -1.44 10.60
CA LEU A 72 -0.45 -2.33 9.78
C LEU A 72 -1.45 -3.12 10.63
N LEU A 73 -1.06 -3.50 11.85
CA LEU A 73 -1.96 -4.20 12.78
C LEU A 73 -3.18 -3.36 13.17
N GLY A 74 -3.14 -2.04 12.96
CA GLY A 74 -4.27 -1.16 13.19
C GLY A 74 -5.32 -1.15 12.08
N TYR A 75 -5.12 -1.95 11.04
CA TYR A 75 -6.04 -2.07 9.92
C TYR A 75 -6.56 -3.50 9.80
N GLU A 76 -7.73 -3.65 9.17
CA GLU A 76 -8.28 -4.95 8.87
C GLU A 76 -9.04 -4.92 7.54
N LYS A 77 -9.21 -6.08 6.94
CA LYS A 77 -9.98 -6.19 5.71
C LYS A 77 -11.46 -5.97 5.99
N ALA A 78 -12.05 -5.15 5.17
CA ALA A 78 -13.49 -4.89 5.24
C ALA A 78 -14.31 -6.14 4.91
#